data_8f17a5ec9a9334d1fd9d3d2736f797be
#
_entry.id   8f17a5ec9a9334d1fd9d3d2736f797be
#
_cell.length_a   1.000
_cell.length_b   1.000
_cell.length_c   1.000
_cell.angle_alpha   90.00
_cell.angle_beta   90.00
_cell.angle_gamma   90.00
#
_symmetry.space_group_name_H-M   'P 1'
#
loop_
_entity.id
_entity.type
_entity.pdbx_description
1 polymer ?
#
loop_
_entity_poly.entity_id
_entity_poly.type
_entity_poly.pdbx_seq_one_letter_code
_entity_poly.pdbx_strand_id
1 'polypeptide(L)'
;MTNLTTSSPITLMPGLEVAWQDVDSSFERFCLTAGIGAMEQMLCEDAQRLVGPRHSRMQGRVGHRWGTTKGKIGFHGGKVVVHRPRVRSRGGHEVALRSWTAAQAEDWLGRWAMNLMLINVSTRKLKRAVRLPEGDLPAVMGDGTSKSAASRRFVALSADRMAAWMASDLSQLDLLVIQIDGLHIGNDLVLVGALGIDAGGQKHPLGLVEGATENAAVVQALIDNLIARGLDPKVCRLFIVDGAKALSKAIRRTFGAHTPIQRCQIHKARNVIERLPKPLHASVRKALRQAWELDDADKAERLLRNLARRLEHKAPGVAASILEGLD
;
A
#
# COMPACT_ATOMS: atom_id res chain seq x y z
N MET A 1 -59.06 -1.10 10.45
CA MET A 1 -58.29 0.12 10.21
C MET A 1 -57.49 0.42 11.47
N THR A 2 -56.28 -0.06 11.56
CA THR A 2 -55.41 0.11 12.73
C THR A 2 -54.19 0.91 12.26
N ASN A 3 -54.16 2.17 12.63
CA ASN A 3 -53.01 3.08 12.40
C ASN A 3 -51.87 2.68 13.30
N LEU A 4 -50.80 2.11 12.71
CA LEU A 4 -49.48 1.96 13.31
C LEU A 4 -48.62 3.14 12.90
N THR A 5 -48.71 4.22 13.66
CA THR A 5 -47.71 5.30 13.63
C THR A 5 -46.95 5.29 14.94
N THR A 6 -45.97 4.40 15.06
CA THR A 6 -44.94 4.49 16.09
C THR A 6 -43.67 5.07 15.44
N SER A 7 -43.65 6.38 15.26
CA SER A 7 -42.42 7.12 15.07
C SER A 7 -41.73 7.23 16.42
N SER A 8 -40.76 6.37 16.69
CA SER A 8 -39.83 6.61 17.78
C SER A 8 -39.16 7.95 17.53
N PRO A 9 -39.16 8.89 18.48
CA PRO A 9 -38.44 10.14 18.28
C PRO A 9 -36.95 9.80 18.14
N ILE A 10 -36.40 10.12 16.98
CA ILE A 10 -34.94 10.12 16.79
C ILE A 10 -34.42 11.17 17.77
N THR A 11 -33.90 10.72 18.92
CA THR A 11 -33.23 11.60 19.85
C THR A 11 -31.94 12.05 19.15
N LEU A 12 -31.98 13.22 18.53
CA LEU A 12 -30.82 13.86 17.93
C LEU A 12 -29.75 14.01 19.01
N MET A 13 -28.58 13.46 18.77
CA MET A 13 -27.43 13.65 19.64
C MET A 13 -27.19 15.15 19.82
N PRO A 14 -26.95 15.68 21.05
CA PRO A 14 -26.78 17.11 21.29
C PRO A 14 -25.75 17.80 20.39
N GLY A 15 -24.73 17.04 19.91
CA GLY A 15 -23.72 17.55 18.96
C GLY A 15 -24.25 17.70 17.52
N LEU A 16 -25.34 17.01 17.14
CA LEU A 16 -25.93 17.10 15.82
C LEU A 16 -26.74 18.38 15.62
N GLU A 17 -27.39 18.91 16.65
CA GLU A 17 -28.11 20.19 16.56
C GLU A 17 -27.18 21.35 16.26
N VAL A 18 -26.01 21.39 16.92
CA VAL A 18 -24.98 22.40 16.65
C VAL A 18 -24.40 22.21 15.23
N ALA A 19 -24.22 20.98 14.80
CA ALA A 19 -23.70 20.67 13.47
C ALA A 19 -24.67 21.09 12.35
N TRP A 20 -26.02 20.97 12.55
CA TRP A 20 -27.01 21.41 11.57
C TRP A 20 -26.95 22.92 11.31
N GLN A 21 -26.66 23.72 12.32
CA GLN A 21 -26.51 25.18 12.15
C GLN A 21 -25.31 25.56 11.28
N ASP A 22 -24.34 24.66 11.14
CA ASP A 22 -23.14 24.86 10.33
C ASP A 22 -23.23 24.32 8.89
N VAL A 23 -24.32 23.63 8.52
CA VAL A 23 -24.53 23.05 7.17
C VAL A 23 -24.45 24.11 6.07
N ASP A 24 -24.98 25.30 6.32
CA ASP A 24 -24.99 26.42 5.37
C ASP A 24 -23.58 26.99 5.12
N SER A 25 -22.62 26.73 6.00
CA SER A 25 -21.28 27.29 5.89
C SER A 25 -20.28 26.33 5.20
N SER A 26 -20.37 25.03 5.47
CA SER A 26 -19.51 24.02 4.84
C SER A 26 -19.87 22.61 5.32
N PHE A 27 -20.04 21.69 4.40
CA PHE A 27 -20.25 20.27 4.71
C PHE A 27 -19.06 19.67 5.48
N GLU A 28 -17.85 20.12 5.22
CA GLU A 28 -16.63 19.68 5.94
C GLU A 28 -16.69 20.12 7.41
N ARG A 29 -17.19 21.33 7.68
CA ARG A 29 -17.40 21.85 9.04
C ARG A 29 -18.47 21.06 9.77
N PHE A 30 -19.59 20.75 9.10
CA PHE A 30 -20.63 19.87 9.63
C PHE A 30 -20.06 18.51 10.03
N CYS A 31 -19.34 17.83 9.15
CA CYS A 31 -18.73 16.51 9.44
C CYS A 31 -17.78 16.57 10.62
N LEU A 32 -16.95 17.61 10.71
CA LEU A 32 -16.00 17.78 11.80
C LEU A 32 -16.74 17.98 13.15
N THR A 33 -17.73 18.87 13.18
CA THR A 33 -18.50 19.18 14.39
C THR A 33 -19.31 17.96 14.85
N ALA A 34 -19.97 17.27 13.92
CA ALA A 34 -20.70 16.02 14.19
C ALA A 34 -19.78 14.92 14.71
N GLY A 35 -18.60 14.75 14.11
CA GLY A 35 -17.60 13.76 14.54
C GLY A 35 -17.03 14.03 15.93
N ILE A 36 -16.75 15.30 16.26
CA ILE A 36 -16.30 15.70 17.61
C ILE A 36 -17.44 15.41 18.62
N GLY A 37 -18.67 15.82 18.32
CA GLY A 37 -19.81 15.60 19.20
C GLY A 37 -20.08 14.13 19.46
N ALA A 38 -20.05 13.28 18.42
CA ALA A 38 -20.19 11.84 18.55
C ALA A 38 -19.08 11.24 19.43
N MET A 39 -17.84 11.67 19.26
CA MET A 39 -16.73 11.21 20.07
C MET A 39 -16.87 11.60 21.54
N GLU A 40 -17.24 12.85 21.83
CA GLU A 40 -17.50 13.30 23.19
C GLU A 40 -18.65 12.55 23.85
N GLN A 41 -19.68 12.21 23.10
CA GLN A 41 -20.77 11.39 23.59
C GLN A 41 -20.32 9.97 23.94
N MET A 42 -19.56 9.29 23.07
CA MET A 42 -19.00 7.97 23.36
C MET A 42 -18.14 7.98 24.63
N LEU A 43 -17.34 9.03 24.84
CA LEU A 43 -16.56 9.21 26.06
C LEU A 43 -17.43 9.40 27.31
N CYS A 44 -18.54 10.12 27.18
CA CYS A 44 -19.51 10.29 28.27
C CYS A 44 -20.24 8.98 28.61
N GLU A 45 -20.60 8.19 27.60
CA GLU A 45 -21.22 6.87 27.78
C GLU A 45 -20.28 5.89 28.46
N ASP A 46 -19.00 5.86 28.07
CA ASP A 46 -17.99 5.04 28.75
C ASP A 46 -17.87 5.39 30.24
N ALA A 47 -17.80 6.70 30.53
CA ALA A 47 -17.78 7.14 31.93
C ALA A 47 -19.07 6.77 32.67
N GLN A 48 -20.24 6.81 31.99
CA GLN A 48 -21.51 6.42 32.58
C GLN A 48 -21.58 4.92 32.85
N ARG A 49 -21.06 4.08 31.99
CA ARG A 49 -20.97 2.62 32.22
C ARG A 49 -20.09 2.28 33.42
N LEU A 50 -18.98 3.04 33.64
CA LEU A 50 -18.04 2.77 34.72
C LEU A 50 -18.52 3.24 36.09
N VAL A 51 -19.20 4.40 36.16
CA VAL A 51 -19.49 5.08 37.43
C VAL A 51 -20.94 5.59 37.56
N GLY A 52 -21.79 5.32 36.57
CA GLY A 52 -23.18 5.76 36.52
C GLY A 52 -23.38 7.21 36.03
N PRO A 53 -24.65 7.64 35.89
CA PRO A 53 -25.01 9.01 35.54
C PRO A 53 -24.45 10.03 36.54
N ARG A 54 -24.39 11.29 36.13
CA ARG A 54 -24.02 12.38 37.07
C ARG A 54 -25.01 12.42 38.23
N HIS A 55 -24.51 12.66 39.42
CA HIS A 55 -25.29 12.77 40.65
C HIS A 55 -26.05 11.51 41.09
N SER A 56 -25.78 10.35 40.47
CA SER A 56 -26.35 9.05 40.90
C SER A 56 -25.39 8.23 41.76
N ARG A 57 -25.97 7.36 42.61
CA ARG A 57 -25.20 6.33 43.34
C ARG A 57 -25.52 4.98 42.71
N MET A 58 -24.53 4.45 41.95
CA MET A 58 -24.61 3.12 41.36
C MET A 58 -23.88 2.10 42.28
N GLN A 59 -24.53 0.99 42.59
CA GLN A 59 -23.88 -0.12 43.27
C GLN A 59 -22.84 -0.77 42.33
N GLY A 60 -21.68 -1.19 42.89
CA GLY A 60 -20.65 -1.85 42.08
C GLY A 60 -19.81 -0.94 41.19
N ARG A 61 -19.96 0.39 41.30
CA ARG A 61 -19.17 1.34 40.51
C ARG A 61 -17.66 1.17 40.75
N VAL A 62 -16.89 1.28 39.65
CA VAL A 62 -15.43 1.14 39.67
C VAL A 62 -14.72 2.31 40.41
N GLY A 63 -15.37 3.48 40.42
CA GLY A 63 -14.80 4.70 40.99
C GLY A 63 -15.81 5.85 41.03
N HIS A 64 -15.35 7.05 40.79
CA HIS A 64 -16.15 8.28 40.77
C HIS A 64 -15.71 9.22 39.65
N ARG A 65 -16.62 10.11 39.21
CA ARG A 65 -16.29 11.16 38.23
C ARG A 65 -15.34 12.18 38.85
N TRP A 66 -14.30 12.57 38.09
CA TRP A 66 -13.26 13.50 38.56
C TRP A 66 -13.14 14.71 37.61
N GLY A 67 -14.27 15.30 37.22
CA GLY A 67 -14.31 16.42 36.29
C GLY A 67 -14.13 16.05 34.82
N THR A 68 -13.73 17.02 34.03
CA THR A 68 -13.45 16.88 32.60
C THR A 68 -12.05 17.42 32.29
N THR A 69 -11.43 16.94 31.21
CA THR A 69 -10.16 17.45 30.72
C THR A 69 -10.20 17.53 29.20
N LYS A 70 -9.34 18.38 28.63
CA LYS A 70 -9.14 18.46 27.18
C LYS A 70 -8.14 17.41 26.74
N GLY A 71 -8.48 16.68 25.67
CA GLY A 71 -7.58 15.75 24.99
C GLY A 71 -7.46 16.14 23.52
N LYS A 72 -6.47 15.60 22.81
CA LYS A 72 -6.29 15.82 21.37
C LYS A 72 -6.36 14.49 20.63
N ILE A 73 -7.14 14.42 19.55
CA ILE A 73 -7.22 13.30 18.63
C ILE A 73 -6.85 13.74 17.21
N GLY A 74 -6.35 12.80 16.39
CA GLY A 74 -6.06 13.07 14.98
C GLY A 74 -7.35 13.09 14.16
N PHE A 75 -7.55 14.11 13.33
CA PHE A 75 -8.68 14.23 12.42
C PHE A 75 -8.28 15.04 11.19
N HIS A 76 -8.59 14.56 9.98
CA HIS A 76 -8.32 15.23 8.68
C HIS A 76 -6.95 15.90 8.56
N GLY A 77 -5.91 15.23 9.04
CA GLY A 77 -4.52 15.72 8.96
C GLY A 77 -4.10 16.71 10.05
N GLY A 78 -5.02 17.13 10.92
CA GLY A 78 -4.79 17.97 12.08
C GLY A 78 -5.04 17.25 13.39
N LYS A 79 -4.88 17.98 14.49
CA LYS A 79 -5.30 17.54 15.83
C LYS A 79 -6.48 18.38 16.27
N VAL A 80 -7.57 17.74 16.63
CA VAL A 80 -8.75 18.40 17.20
C VAL A 80 -8.81 18.17 18.70
N VAL A 81 -9.29 19.16 19.42
CA VAL A 81 -9.49 19.08 20.87
C VAL A 81 -10.87 18.49 21.15
N VAL A 82 -10.92 17.49 22.02
CA VAL A 82 -12.17 16.90 22.53
C VAL A 82 -12.21 17.00 24.04
N HIS A 83 -13.39 17.19 24.61
CA HIS A 83 -13.58 17.19 26.05
C HIS A 83 -13.89 15.78 26.51
N ARG A 84 -13.08 15.24 27.41
CA ARG A 84 -13.32 13.91 27.96
C ARG A 84 -13.59 13.96 29.46
N PRO A 85 -14.58 13.19 29.95
CA PRO A 85 -14.77 13.01 31.37
C PRO A 85 -13.60 12.21 31.96
N ARG A 86 -13.24 12.54 33.19
CA ARG A 86 -12.24 11.78 33.97
C ARG A 86 -12.96 10.90 34.99
N VAL A 87 -12.46 9.68 35.12
CA VAL A 87 -12.93 8.71 36.13
C VAL A 87 -11.74 8.34 37.00
N ARG A 88 -11.89 8.37 38.31
CA ARG A 88 -10.91 7.84 39.27
C ARG A 88 -11.46 6.63 39.97
N SER A 89 -10.62 5.63 40.12
CA SER A 89 -10.87 4.43 40.97
C SER A 89 -10.97 4.81 42.42
N ARG A 90 -11.44 3.88 43.26
CA ARG A 90 -11.45 4.04 44.72
C ARG A 90 -10.04 4.22 45.30
N GLY A 91 -9.01 3.66 44.62
CA GLY A 91 -7.62 3.83 45.00
C GLY A 91 -6.93 5.10 44.50
N GLY A 92 -7.71 6.07 43.90
CA GLY A 92 -7.22 7.36 43.44
C GLY A 92 -6.55 7.38 42.05
N HIS A 93 -6.44 6.22 41.38
CA HIS A 93 -5.86 6.13 40.04
C HIS A 93 -6.86 6.51 38.96
N GLU A 94 -6.39 7.13 37.87
CA GLU A 94 -7.23 7.45 36.71
C GLU A 94 -7.61 6.16 35.98
N VAL A 95 -8.91 5.98 35.70
CA VAL A 95 -9.44 4.85 34.95
C VAL A 95 -9.53 5.26 33.49
N ALA A 96 -8.88 4.52 32.59
CA ALA A 96 -8.92 4.77 31.17
C ALA A 96 -10.33 4.52 30.59
N LEU A 97 -10.82 5.43 29.77
CA LEU A 97 -12.05 5.24 29.01
C LEU A 97 -11.73 4.42 27.75
N ARG A 98 -12.55 3.41 27.46
CA ARG A 98 -12.33 2.50 26.32
C ARG A 98 -12.29 3.24 25.00
N SER A 99 -13.24 4.13 24.75
CA SER A 99 -13.29 4.95 23.53
C SER A 99 -12.08 5.86 23.42
N TRP A 100 -11.57 6.40 24.53
CA TRP A 100 -10.35 7.21 24.52
C TRP A 100 -9.11 6.40 24.16
N THR A 101 -8.97 5.22 24.73
CA THR A 101 -7.85 4.30 24.43
C THR A 101 -7.88 3.89 22.98
N ALA A 102 -9.05 3.56 22.44
CA ALA A 102 -9.22 3.22 21.02
C ALA A 102 -8.85 4.39 20.10
N ALA A 103 -9.32 5.61 20.41
CA ALA A 103 -9.02 6.81 19.62
C ALA A 103 -7.52 7.20 19.64
N GLN A 104 -6.81 6.86 20.72
CA GLN A 104 -5.35 7.08 20.82
C GLN A 104 -4.54 5.97 20.15
N ALA A 105 -5.05 4.73 20.12
CA ALA A 105 -4.39 3.59 19.51
C ALA A 105 -4.38 3.68 17.98
N GLU A 106 -5.40 4.30 17.37
CA GLU A 106 -5.46 4.49 15.93
C GLU A 106 -4.64 5.70 15.47
N ASP A 107 -3.57 5.45 14.70
CA ASP A 107 -2.79 6.53 14.09
C ASP A 107 -3.48 7.10 12.83
N TRP A 108 -4.62 7.76 13.02
CA TRP A 108 -5.37 8.42 11.95
C TRP A 108 -4.53 9.41 11.15
N LEU A 109 -3.69 10.18 11.83
CA LEU A 109 -2.79 11.15 11.18
C LEU A 109 -1.72 10.45 10.35
N GLY A 110 -1.19 9.34 10.84
CA GLY A 110 -0.21 8.55 10.11
C GLY A 110 -0.80 7.93 8.86
N ARG A 111 -1.96 7.31 8.96
CA ARG A 111 -2.68 6.75 7.80
C ARG A 111 -3.04 7.81 6.77
N TRP A 112 -3.54 8.97 7.21
CA TRP A 112 -3.82 10.10 6.34
C TRP A 112 -2.56 10.60 5.62
N ALA A 113 -1.46 10.82 6.35
CA ALA A 113 -0.20 11.26 5.78
C ALA A 113 0.36 10.23 4.79
N MET A 114 0.28 8.93 5.12
CA MET A 114 0.70 7.86 4.24
C MET A 114 -0.10 7.83 2.93
N ASN A 115 -1.42 7.95 2.99
CA ASN A 115 -2.26 7.98 1.80
C ASN A 115 -1.91 9.16 0.89
N LEU A 116 -1.67 10.34 1.44
CA LEU A 116 -1.21 11.49 0.67
C LEU A 116 0.17 11.27 0.02
N MET A 117 1.09 10.65 0.74
CA MET A 117 2.42 10.36 0.20
C MET A 117 2.38 9.31 -0.91
N LEU A 118 1.49 8.31 -0.81
CA LEU A 118 1.26 7.32 -1.86
C LEU A 118 0.74 7.93 -3.17
N ILE A 119 0.00 9.06 -3.10
CA ILE A 119 -0.42 9.83 -4.26
C ILE A 119 0.54 10.99 -4.61
N ASN A 120 1.82 10.85 -4.27
CA ASN A 120 2.90 11.80 -4.56
C ASN A 120 2.80 13.18 -3.88
N VAL A 121 2.07 13.32 -2.77
CA VAL A 121 2.11 14.53 -1.97
C VAL A 121 3.37 14.52 -1.08
N SER A 122 4.33 15.39 -1.37
CA SER A 122 5.56 15.49 -0.57
C SER A 122 5.26 15.90 0.87
N THR A 123 6.09 15.44 1.82
CA THR A 123 5.98 15.81 3.26
C THR A 123 6.01 17.33 3.50
N ARG A 124 6.66 18.10 2.59
CA ARG A 124 6.70 19.55 2.65
C ARG A 124 5.34 20.21 2.33
N LYS A 125 4.50 19.52 1.55
CA LYS A 125 3.16 19.99 1.15
C LYS A 125 2.06 19.51 2.08
N LEU A 126 2.33 18.58 3.01
CA LEU A 126 1.32 18.02 3.92
C LEU A 126 0.57 19.10 4.72
N LYS A 127 1.27 20.13 5.20
CA LYS A 127 0.60 21.24 5.91
C LYS A 127 -0.44 21.97 5.05
N ARG A 128 -0.21 22.07 3.73
CA ARG A 128 -1.15 22.71 2.79
C ARG A 128 -2.32 21.78 2.40
N ALA A 129 -2.16 20.49 2.61
CA ALA A 129 -3.20 19.49 2.35
C ALA A 129 -4.13 19.29 3.57
N VAL A 130 -3.78 19.87 4.74
CA VAL A 130 -4.67 19.93 5.90
C VAL A 130 -5.78 20.94 5.58
N ARG A 131 -6.97 20.43 5.37
CA ARG A 131 -8.17 21.24 5.19
C ARG A 131 -9.00 21.13 6.47
N LEU A 132 -8.73 22.01 7.40
CA LEU A 132 -9.66 22.26 8.50
C LEU A 132 -10.51 23.45 8.09
N PRO A 133 -11.84 23.41 8.26
CA PRO A 133 -12.70 24.52 7.91
C PRO A 133 -12.27 25.79 8.68
N GLU A 134 -12.26 26.92 7.99
CA GLU A 134 -11.98 28.22 8.59
C GLU A 134 -13.15 28.65 9.47
N GLY A 135 -12.86 29.24 10.64
CA GLY A 135 -13.84 29.81 11.57
C GLY A 135 -13.55 29.45 13.04
N ASP A 136 -14.29 30.08 13.94
CA ASP A 136 -14.18 29.89 15.40
C ASP A 136 -14.72 28.51 15.85
N LEU A 137 -14.07 27.44 15.42
CA LEU A 137 -14.33 26.13 16.00
C LEU A 137 -13.54 26.02 17.32
N PRO A 138 -14.21 25.91 18.47
CA PRO A 138 -13.55 25.88 19.79
C PRO A 138 -12.56 24.74 19.96
N ALA A 139 -12.58 23.80 19.02
CA ALA A 139 -11.82 22.56 19.10
C ALA A 139 -10.58 22.49 18.19
N VAL A 140 -10.40 23.41 17.25
CA VAL A 140 -9.36 23.29 16.24
C VAL A 140 -8.13 24.11 16.64
N MET A 141 -7.18 23.48 17.31
CA MET A 141 -5.82 24.01 17.40
C MET A 141 -4.95 23.23 16.43
N GLY A 142 -4.75 23.86 15.26
CA GLY A 142 -4.02 23.24 14.16
C GLY A 142 -2.51 23.29 14.30
N ASP A 143 -1.94 22.53 15.20
CA ASP A 143 -0.57 22.07 15.01
C ASP A 143 -0.62 20.84 14.12
N GLY A 144 -0.54 21.08 12.80
CA GLY A 144 -0.43 20.02 11.82
C GLY A 144 0.79 19.14 12.10
N THR A 145 0.75 17.92 11.64
CA THR A 145 1.87 16.97 11.74
C THR A 145 3.14 17.59 11.15
N SER A 146 4.23 17.66 11.93
CA SER A 146 5.52 18.13 11.41
C SER A 146 6.03 17.19 10.31
N LYS A 147 6.84 17.72 9.38
CA LYS A 147 7.45 16.91 8.30
C LYS A 147 8.13 15.65 8.82
N SER A 148 8.94 15.80 9.89
CA SER A 148 9.67 14.69 10.50
C SER A 148 8.74 13.67 11.15
N ALA A 149 7.66 14.12 11.79
CA ALA A 149 6.67 13.21 12.36
C ALA A 149 5.90 12.45 11.27
N ALA A 150 5.48 13.13 10.21
CA ALA A 150 4.84 12.49 9.06
C ALA A 150 5.75 11.46 8.39
N SER A 151 7.03 11.82 8.16
CA SER A 151 8.02 10.91 7.57
C SER A 151 8.26 9.68 8.45
N ARG A 152 8.46 9.83 9.76
CA ARG A 152 8.63 8.70 10.67
C ARG A 152 7.41 7.77 10.69
N ARG A 153 6.20 8.33 10.71
CA ARG A 153 4.97 7.54 10.65
C ARG A 153 4.81 6.78 9.34
N PHE A 154 5.13 7.46 8.22
CA PHE A 154 5.12 6.81 6.92
C PHE A 154 6.08 5.62 6.88
N VAL A 155 7.32 5.79 7.36
CA VAL A 155 8.33 4.72 7.40
C VAL A 155 7.84 3.57 8.28
N ALA A 156 7.35 3.84 9.50
CA ALA A 156 6.86 2.81 10.41
C ALA A 156 5.68 2.02 9.79
N LEU A 157 4.64 2.71 9.31
CA LEU A 157 3.47 2.06 8.72
C LEU A 157 3.81 1.30 7.43
N SER A 158 4.75 1.81 6.63
CA SER A 158 5.21 1.12 5.42
C SER A 158 6.01 -0.12 5.77
N ALA A 159 6.87 -0.06 6.81
CA ALA A 159 7.63 -1.20 7.29
C ALA A 159 6.71 -2.32 7.81
N ASP A 160 5.71 -1.98 8.64
CA ASP A 160 4.74 -2.95 9.16
C ASP A 160 3.94 -3.63 8.03
N ARG A 161 3.48 -2.85 7.04
CA ARG A 161 2.76 -3.39 5.89
C ARG A 161 3.65 -4.25 5.00
N MET A 162 4.90 -3.83 4.79
CA MET A 162 5.89 -4.61 4.05
C MET A 162 6.17 -5.93 4.75
N ALA A 163 6.38 -5.92 6.07
CA ALA A 163 6.61 -7.13 6.85
C ALA A 163 5.41 -8.09 6.78
N ALA A 164 4.19 -7.58 6.95
CA ALA A 164 2.97 -8.39 6.83
C ALA A 164 2.79 -8.99 5.43
N TRP A 165 3.04 -8.21 4.38
CA TRP A 165 3.00 -8.69 3.00
C TRP A 165 4.09 -9.72 2.74
N MET A 166 5.32 -9.49 3.17
CA MET A 166 6.44 -10.42 3.02
C MET A 166 6.29 -11.71 3.86
N ALA A 167 5.34 -11.76 4.78
CA ALA A 167 4.97 -12.95 5.55
C ALA A 167 3.66 -13.60 5.08
N SER A 168 2.97 -13.05 4.07
CA SER A 168 1.69 -13.58 3.59
C SER A 168 1.85 -14.96 2.96
N ASP A 169 0.88 -15.85 3.19
CA ASP A 169 0.81 -17.18 2.59
C ASP A 169 0.58 -17.10 1.08
N LEU A 170 1.34 -17.86 0.31
CA LEU A 170 1.26 -17.96 -1.15
C LEU A 170 0.67 -19.30 -1.61
N SER A 171 0.40 -20.23 -0.71
CA SER A 171 -0.02 -21.60 -1.03
C SER A 171 -1.35 -21.68 -1.82
N GLN A 172 -2.20 -20.67 -1.66
CA GLN A 172 -3.52 -20.59 -2.30
C GLN A 172 -3.49 -19.90 -3.67
N LEU A 173 -2.33 -19.44 -4.13
CA LEU A 173 -2.22 -18.75 -5.42
C LEU A 173 -1.96 -19.73 -6.55
N ASP A 174 -2.91 -19.83 -7.49
CA ASP A 174 -2.75 -20.59 -8.73
C ASP A 174 -2.07 -19.72 -9.80
N LEU A 175 -0.75 -19.71 -9.76
CA LEU A 175 0.07 -18.88 -10.63
C LEU A 175 0.54 -19.65 -11.86
N LEU A 176 0.28 -19.11 -13.05
CA LEU A 176 0.78 -19.63 -14.33
C LEU A 176 2.15 -19.04 -14.70
N VAL A 177 2.36 -17.76 -14.39
CA VAL A 177 3.58 -17.03 -14.76
C VAL A 177 4.18 -16.37 -13.53
N ILE A 178 5.50 -16.41 -13.40
CA ILE A 178 6.24 -15.62 -12.42
C ILE A 178 7.27 -14.75 -13.16
N GLN A 179 7.13 -13.45 -13.05
CA GLN A 179 8.12 -12.49 -13.54
C GLN A 179 9.07 -12.12 -12.41
N ILE A 180 10.39 -12.20 -12.66
CA ILE A 180 11.43 -11.71 -11.74
C ILE A 180 12.24 -10.65 -12.46
N ASP A 181 12.36 -9.49 -11.81
CA ASP A 181 13.02 -8.32 -12.38
C ASP A 181 13.74 -7.51 -11.30
N GLY A 182 14.81 -6.83 -11.70
CA GLY A 182 15.60 -5.94 -10.85
C GLY A 182 15.19 -4.48 -11.06
N LEU A 183 14.92 -3.78 -9.95
CA LEU A 183 14.65 -2.36 -9.92
C LEU A 183 15.86 -1.61 -9.36
N HIS A 184 16.51 -0.82 -10.18
CA HIS A 184 17.61 0.04 -9.74
C HIS A 184 17.04 1.34 -9.10
N ILE A 185 17.39 1.57 -7.84
CA ILE A 185 17.01 2.78 -7.08
C ILE A 185 18.29 3.58 -6.79
N GLY A 186 18.45 4.68 -7.51
CA GLY A 186 19.70 5.43 -7.46
C GLY A 186 20.87 4.62 -8.04
N ASN A 187 22.08 4.81 -7.49
CA ASN A 187 23.29 4.16 -8.00
C ASN A 187 23.69 2.89 -7.20
N ASP A 188 23.17 2.74 -5.98
CA ASP A 188 23.73 1.78 -5.02
C ASP A 188 22.72 0.72 -4.55
N LEU A 189 21.45 0.85 -4.90
CA LEU A 189 20.40 -0.04 -4.42
C LEU A 189 19.70 -0.75 -5.58
N VAL A 190 19.72 -2.07 -5.55
CA VAL A 190 18.93 -2.92 -6.44
C VAL A 190 17.89 -3.68 -5.63
N LEU A 191 16.62 -3.57 -6.02
CA LEU A 191 15.55 -4.37 -5.48
C LEU A 191 15.15 -5.44 -6.50
N VAL A 192 15.30 -6.72 -6.15
CA VAL A 192 14.83 -7.82 -6.99
C VAL A 192 13.42 -8.22 -6.54
N GLY A 193 12.46 -8.06 -7.44
CA GLY A 193 11.05 -8.32 -7.19
C GLY A 193 10.51 -9.52 -7.95
N ALA A 194 9.54 -10.21 -7.37
CA ALA A 194 8.77 -11.26 -8.03
C ALA A 194 7.30 -10.86 -8.14
N LEU A 195 6.73 -11.02 -9.33
CA LEU A 195 5.33 -10.77 -9.66
C LEU A 195 4.73 -12.05 -10.24
N GLY A 196 3.68 -12.57 -9.61
CA GLY A 196 2.89 -13.70 -10.10
C GLY A 196 1.74 -13.23 -10.99
N ILE A 197 1.34 -14.06 -11.95
CA ILE A 197 0.17 -13.85 -12.79
C ILE A 197 -0.63 -15.16 -12.79
N ASP A 198 -1.90 -15.07 -12.41
CA ASP A 198 -2.83 -16.18 -12.38
C ASP A 198 -3.52 -16.44 -13.73
N ALA A 199 -4.37 -17.47 -13.80
CA ALA A 199 -5.14 -17.85 -14.99
C ALA A 199 -6.12 -16.75 -15.46
N GLY A 200 -6.55 -15.86 -14.55
CA GLY A 200 -7.41 -14.71 -14.85
C GLY A 200 -6.62 -13.49 -15.35
N GLY A 201 -5.29 -13.57 -15.41
CA GLY A 201 -4.43 -12.44 -15.76
C GLY A 201 -4.22 -11.44 -14.63
N GLN A 202 -4.68 -11.75 -13.41
CA GLN A 202 -4.49 -10.89 -12.26
C GLN A 202 -3.05 -10.97 -11.77
N LYS A 203 -2.51 -9.81 -11.40
CA LYS A 203 -1.13 -9.65 -10.96
C LYS A 203 -1.04 -9.66 -9.44
N HIS A 204 -0.18 -10.52 -8.92
CA HIS A 204 0.08 -10.71 -7.50
C HIS A 204 1.53 -10.36 -7.18
N PRO A 205 1.83 -9.24 -6.51
CA PRO A 205 3.17 -8.99 -5.99
C PRO A 205 3.53 -10.08 -4.98
N LEU A 206 4.59 -10.85 -5.24
CA LEU A 206 4.93 -12.02 -4.43
C LEU A 206 5.98 -11.73 -3.38
N GLY A 207 7.02 -10.98 -3.73
CA GLY A 207 8.12 -10.69 -2.83
C GLY A 207 9.13 -9.71 -3.39
N LEU A 208 9.98 -9.21 -2.51
CA LEU A 208 11.01 -8.24 -2.82
C LEU A 208 12.23 -8.49 -1.92
N VAL A 209 13.43 -8.49 -2.51
CA VAL A 209 14.69 -8.63 -1.77
C VAL A 209 15.64 -7.52 -2.20
N GLU A 210 16.32 -6.93 -1.22
CA GLU A 210 17.36 -5.93 -1.44
C GLU A 210 18.69 -6.61 -1.74
N GLY A 211 19.43 -6.06 -2.70
CA GLY A 211 20.81 -6.47 -3.02
C GLY A 211 21.63 -5.33 -3.59
N ALA A 212 22.94 -5.38 -3.43
CA ALA A 212 23.83 -4.42 -4.07
C ALA A 212 23.96 -4.64 -5.59
N THR A 213 23.69 -5.87 -6.03
CA THR A 213 23.71 -6.28 -7.45
C THR A 213 22.73 -7.43 -7.67
N GLU A 214 22.26 -7.60 -8.89
CA GLU A 214 21.48 -8.76 -9.32
C GLU A 214 22.37 -10.01 -9.40
N ASN A 215 22.76 -10.58 -8.28
CA ASN A 215 23.56 -11.80 -8.23
C ASN A 215 22.70 -13.02 -7.90
N ALA A 216 23.25 -14.21 -8.17
CA ALA A 216 22.53 -15.48 -7.95
C ALA A 216 22.10 -15.70 -6.49
N ALA A 217 22.82 -15.14 -5.51
CA ALA A 217 22.51 -15.29 -4.09
C ALA A 217 21.26 -14.46 -3.71
N VAL A 218 21.14 -13.22 -4.20
CA VAL A 218 19.97 -12.36 -3.98
C VAL A 218 18.72 -12.98 -4.60
N VAL A 219 18.83 -13.47 -5.84
CA VAL A 219 17.71 -14.15 -6.51
C VAL A 219 17.33 -15.44 -5.79
N GLN A 220 18.30 -16.21 -5.33
CA GLN A 220 18.03 -17.43 -4.56
C GLN A 220 17.31 -17.11 -3.24
N ALA A 221 17.74 -16.07 -2.52
CA ALA A 221 17.07 -15.64 -1.29
C ALA A 221 15.62 -15.24 -1.54
N LEU A 222 15.32 -14.56 -2.66
CA LEU A 222 13.95 -14.27 -3.05
C LEU A 222 13.14 -15.56 -3.28
N ILE A 223 13.68 -16.49 -4.07
CA ILE A 223 13.02 -17.78 -4.38
C ILE A 223 12.79 -18.58 -3.09
N ASP A 224 13.78 -18.67 -2.22
CA ASP A 224 13.68 -19.38 -0.95
C ASP A 224 12.59 -18.79 -0.05
N ASN A 225 12.47 -17.46 -0.02
CA ASN A 225 11.37 -16.79 0.68
C ASN A 225 10.00 -17.16 0.10
N LEU A 226 9.85 -17.18 -1.23
CA LEU A 226 8.59 -17.56 -1.86
C LEU A 226 8.18 -18.99 -1.51
N ILE A 227 9.15 -19.92 -1.51
CA ILE A 227 8.91 -21.32 -1.16
C ILE A 227 8.56 -21.47 0.32
N ALA A 228 9.29 -20.80 1.21
CA ALA A 228 9.00 -20.81 2.65
C ALA A 228 7.58 -20.30 2.96
N ARG A 229 7.01 -19.48 2.08
CA ARG A 229 5.64 -18.94 2.16
C ARG A 229 4.60 -19.76 1.40
N GLY A 230 4.94 -20.98 0.96
CA GLY A 230 3.99 -21.92 0.39
C GLY A 230 3.96 -21.99 -1.14
N LEU A 231 4.86 -21.31 -1.87
CA LEU A 231 4.98 -21.49 -3.31
C LEU A 231 5.53 -22.89 -3.60
N ASP A 232 4.70 -23.81 -4.13
CA ASP A 232 5.12 -25.17 -4.42
C ASP A 232 6.08 -25.21 -5.63
N PRO A 233 7.34 -25.65 -5.46
CA PRO A 233 8.31 -25.74 -6.54
C PRO A 233 8.02 -26.85 -7.56
N LYS A 234 7.11 -27.79 -7.26
CA LYS A 234 6.74 -28.89 -8.15
C LYS A 234 5.72 -28.48 -9.21
N VAL A 235 5.00 -27.40 -9.00
CA VAL A 235 4.03 -26.87 -9.96
C VAL A 235 4.77 -26.19 -11.11
N CYS A 236 4.53 -26.66 -12.35
CA CYS A 236 5.12 -26.08 -13.54
C CYS A 236 4.60 -24.66 -13.77
N ARG A 237 5.50 -23.69 -13.91
CA ARG A 237 5.18 -22.28 -14.18
C ARG A 237 6.15 -21.70 -15.19
N LEU A 238 5.67 -20.78 -16.02
CA LEU A 238 6.54 -19.99 -16.90
C LEU A 238 7.23 -18.89 -16.09
N PHE A 239 8.54 -18.82 -16.18
CA PHE A 239 9.30 -17.69 -15.61
C PHE A 239 9.66 -16.69 -16.70
N ILE A 240 9.44 -15.40 -16.44
CA ILE A 240 9.87 -14.31 -17.32
C ILE A 240 10.97 -13.54 -16.60
N VAL A 241 12.16 -13.47 -17.22
CA VAL A 241 13.34 -12.81 -16.63
C VAL A 241 14.05 -11.90 -17.65
N ASP A 242 14.92 -11.01 -17.20
CA ASP A 242 15.65 -10.07 -18.07
C ASP A 242 16.71 -10.75 -18.99
N GLY A 243 17.04 -12.00 -18.75
CA GLY A 243 18.03 -12.78 -19.48
C GLY A 243 19.40 -12.86 -18.78
N ALA A 244 19.52 -12.38 -17.54
CA ALA A 244 20.70 -12.59 -16.73
C ALA A 244 20.86 -14.09 -16.42
N LYS A 245 22.05 -14.65 -16.69
CA LYS A 245 22.37 -16.07 -16.46
C LYS A 245 22.17 -16.49 -14.99
N ALA A 246 22.39 -15.55 -14.07
CA ALA A 246 22.22 -15.75 -12.63
C ALA A 246 20.78 -16.10 -12.26
N LEU A 247 19.79 -15.40 -12.84
CA LEU A 247 18.35 -15.65 -12.61
C LEU A 247 17.97 -17.04 -13.13
N SER A 248 18.30 -17.34 -14.38
CA SER A 248 17.99 -18.64 -14.98
C SER A 248 18.63 -19.80 -14.21
N LYS A 249 19.87 -19.61 -13.70
CA LYS A 249 20.55 -20.62 -12.88
C LYS A 249 19.83 -20.87 -11.55
N ALA A 250 19.42 -19.81 -10.85
CA ALA A 250 18.73 -19.91 -9.57
C ALA A 250 17.34 -20.58 -9.75
N ILE A 251 16.58 -20.19 -10.79
CA ILE A 251 15.28 -20.75 -11.11
C ILE A 251 15.41 -22.26 -11.41
N ARG A 252 16.30 -22.66 -12.33
CA ARG A 252 16.49 -24.07 -12.69
C ARG A 252 16.98 -24.92 -11.52
N ARG A 253 17.78 -24.37 -10.64
CA ARG A 253 18.25 -25.05 -9.43
C ARG A 253 17.10 -25.45 -8.51
N THR A 254 16.09 -24.60 -8.41
CA THR A 254 14.99 -24.77 -7.46
C THR A 254 13.78 -25.47 -8.07
N PHE A 255 13.38 -25.08 -9.29
CA PHE A 255 12.17 -25.58 -9.96
C PHE A 255 12.45 -26.70 -10.98
N GLY A 256 13.72 -27.03 -11.20
CA GLY A 256 14.13 -28.10 -12.10
C GLY A 256 14.72 -27.63 -13.43
N ALA A 257 15.52 -28.48 -14.05
CA ALA A 257 16.27 -28.16 -15.27
C ALA A 257 15.38 -27.81 -16.48
N HIS A 258 14.18 -28.39 -16.54
CA HIS A 258 13.21 -28.21 -17.64
C HIS A 258 12.20 -27.09 -17.40
N THR A 259 12.37 -26.28 -16.35
CA THR A 259 11.49 -25.15 -16.07
C THR A 259 11.48 -24.19 -17.27
N PRO A 260 10.30 -23.86 -17.81
CA PRO A 260 10.19 -22.93 -18.94
C PRO A 260 10.56 -21.51 -18.49
N ILE A 261 11.56 -20.96 -19.17
CA ILE A 261 12.07 -19.60 -18.90
C ILE A 261 12.00 -18.80 -20.19
N GLN A 262 11.22 -17.73 -20.18
CA GLN A 262 11.10 -16.75 -21.26
C GLN A 262 11.91 -15.51 -20.92
N ARG A 263 12.71 -15.06 -21.89
CA ARG A 263 13.38 -13.75 -21.75
C ARG A 263 12.39 -12.62 -21.94
N CYS A 264 12.43 -11.62 -21.04
CA CYS A 264 11.58 -10.44 -21.12
C CYS A 264 11.77 -9.71 -22.46
N GLN A 265 10.70 -9.60 -23.26
CA GLN A 265 10.71 -8.94 -24.55
C GLN A 265 11.07 -7.45 -24.45
N ILE A 266 10.61 -6.77 -23.40
CA ILE A 266 10.89 -5.35 -23.18
C ILE A 266 12.38 -5.13 -22.94
N HIS A 267 13.01 -5.94 -22.06
CA HIS A 267 14.45 -5.87 -21.84
C HIS A 267 15.26 -6.27 -23.08
N LYS A 268 14.79 -7.29 -23.81
CA LYS A 268 15.42 -7.68 -25.07
C LYS A 268 15.37 -6.55 -26.10
N ALA A 269 14.20 -5.90 -26.28
CA ALA A 269 14.08 -4.76 -27.18
C ALA A 269 14.98 -3.60 -26.79
N ARG A 270 15.02 -3.26 -25.47
CA ARG A 270 15.88 -2.20 -24.95
C ARG A 270 17.35 -2.49 -25.27
N ASN A 271 17.83 -3.68 -24.93
CA ASN A 271 19.21 -4.10 -25.15
C ASN A 271 19.62 -4.11 -26.63
N VAL A 272 18.69 -4.46 -27.54
CA VAL A 272 18.88 -4.40 -28.98
C VAL A 272 18.99 -2.95 -29.46
N ILE A 273 18.05 -2.10 -29.04
CA ILE A 273 17.95 -0.71 -29.47
C ILE A 273 19.13 0.13 -28.99
N GLU A 274 19.56 -0.02 -27.74
CA GLU A 274 20.67 0.76 -27.15
C GLU A 274 22.00 0.56 -27.87
N ARG A 275 22.19 -0.59 -28.53
CA ARG A 275 23.39 -0.91 -29.31
C ARG A 275 23.31 -0.49 -30.78
N LEU A 276 22.22 0.15 -31.18
CA LEU A 276 22.01 0.58 -32.57
C LEU A 276 22.12 2.10 -32.73
N PRO A 277 22.53 2.59 -33.91
CA PRO A 277 22.42 4.00 -34.26
C PRO A 277 20.97 4.48 -34.20
N LYS A 278 20.76 5.70 -33.68
CA LYS A 278 19.42 6.30 -33.51
C LYS A 278 18.48 6.20 -34.73
N PRO A 279 18.92 6.38 -35.98
CA PRO A 279 18.06 6.26 -37.18
C PRO A 279 17.43 4.87 -37.33
N LEU A 280 18.02 3.82 -36.79
CA LEU A 280 17.50 2.44 -36.86
C LEU A 280 16.49 2.10 -35.76
N HIS A 281 16.42 2.88 -34.68
CA HIS A 281 15.62 2.55 -33.49
C HIS A 281 14.15 2.31 -33.81
N ALA A 282 13.51 3.21 -34.58
CA ALA A 282 12.10 3.12 -34.90
C ALA A 282 11.77 1.88 -35.75
N SER A 283 12.55 1.61 -36.79
CA SER A 283 12.35 0.49 -37.70
C SER A 283 12.58 -0.86 -37.01
N VAL A 284 13.63 -0.96 -36.21
CA VAL A 284 13.94 -2.20 -35.50
C VAL A 284 12.92 -2.47 -34.38
N ARG A 285 12.53 -1.45 -33.61
CA ARG A 285 11.46 -1.59 -32.60
C ARG A 285 10.15 -2.06 -33.21
N LYS A 286 9.78 -1.50 -34.37
CA LYS A 286 8.56 -1.92 -35.12
C LYS A 286 8.66 -3.39 -35.53
N ALA A 287 9.82 -3.81 -36.11
CA ALA A 287 10.03 -5.18 -36.54
C ALA A 287 9.98 -6.21 -35.41
N LEU A 288 10.62 -5.89 -34.24
CA LEU A 288 10.56 -6.74 -33.06
C LEU A 288 9.12 -6.87 -32.57
N ARG A 289 8.36 -5.77 -32.46
CA ARG A 289 6.97 -5.80 -32.04
C ARG A 289 6.11 -6.63 -33.00
N GLN A 290 6.24 -6.42 -34.29
CA GLN A 290 5.51 -7.19 -35.29
C GLN A 290 5.77 -8.71 -35.18
N ALA A 291 7.01 -9.12 -34.92
CA ALA A 291 7.33 -10.54 -34.72
C ALA A 291 6.69 -11.10 -33.45
N TRP A 292 6.71 -10.35 -32.34
CA TRP A 292 6.19 -10.80 -31.06
C TRP A 292 4.67 -10.75 -30.92
N GLU A 293 3.98 -10.02 -31.80
CA GLU A 293 2.52 -9.94 -31.89
C GLU A 293 1.90 -11.01 -32.82
N LEU A 294 2.73 -11.86 -33.45
CA LEU A 294 2.26 -12.93 -34.29
C LEU A 294 1.86 -14.16 -33.47
N ASP A 295 0.70 -14.74 -33.79
CA ASP A 295 0.25 -16.01 -33.21
C ASP A 295 0.97 -17.23 -33.83
N ASP A 296 1.69 -17.06 -34.92
CA ASP A 296 2.40 -18.09 -35.68
C ASP A 296 3.91 -18.00 -35.34
N ALA A 297 4.41 -18.97 -34.57
CA ALA A 297 5.80 -19.01 -34.13
C ALA A 297 6.80 -19.08 -35.29
N ASP A 298 6.51 -19.86 -36.36
CA ASP A 298 7.41 -20.00 -37.52
C ASP A 298 7.51 -18.68 -38.31
N LYS A 299 6.41 -17.96 -38.42
CA LYS A 299 6.42 -16.64 -39.05
C LYS A 299 7.17 -15.61 -38.18
N ALA A 300 6.96 -15.64 -36.87
CA ALA A 300 7.66 -14.78 -35.93
C ALA A 300 9.18 -15.01 -36.02
N GLU A 301 9.62 -16.26 -35.97
CA GLU A 301 11.01 -16.64 -36.08
C GLU A 301 11.62 -16.19 -37.42
N ARG A 302 10.93 -16.41 -38.55
CA ARG A 302 11.39 -15.93 -39.85
C ARG A 302 11.56 -14.43 -39.90
N LEU A 303 10.66 -13.65 -39.30
CA LEU A 303 10.81 -12.21 -39.21
C LEU A 303 12.02 -11.79 -38.39
N LEU A 304 12.27 -12.45 -37.25
CA LEU A 304 13.43 -12.17 -36.39
C LEU A 304 14.74 -12.53 -37.09
N ARG A 305 14.82 -13.70 -37.75
CA ARG A 305 15.99 -14.10 -38.57
C ARG A 305 16.24 -13.14 -39.74
N ASN A 306 15.20 -12.67 -40.39
CA ASN A 306 15.32 -11.65 -41.48
C ASN A 306 15.82 -10.30 -40.91
N LEU A 307 15.33 -9.90 -39.75
CA LEU A 307 15.80 -8.70 -39.06
C LEU A 307 17.28 -8.80 -38.69
N ALA A 308 17.69 -9.92 -38.11
CA ALA A 308 19.10 -10.20 -37.75
C ALA A 308 20.01 -10.12 -38.99
N ARG A 309 19.62 -10.77 -40.11
CA ARG A 309 20.38 -10.75 -41.37
C ARG A 309 20.56 -9.32 -41.93
N ARG A 310 19.53 -8.49 -41.83
CA ARG A 310 19.59 -7.07 -42.23
C ARG A 310 20.52 -6.23 -41.39
N LEU A 311 20.74 -6.63 -40.12
CA LEU A 311 21.59 -5.92 -39.17
C LEU A 311 23.02 -6.48 -39.14
N GLU A 312 23.28 -7.64 -39.72
CA GLU A 312 24.56 -8.37 -39.62
C GLU A 312 25.78 -7.53 -40.02
N HIS A 313 25.67 -6.77 -41.15
CA HIS A 313 26.73 -5.90 -41.59
C HIS A 313 26.88 -4.57 -40.83
N LYS A 314 25.77 -4.11 -40.21
CA LYS A 314 25.73 -2.81 -39.54
C LYS A 314 25.99 -2.93 -38.03
N ALA A 315 25.57 -4.04 -37.43
CA ALA A 315 25.64 -4.30 -35.99
C ALA A 315 25.64 -5.82 -35.72
N PRO A 316 26.74 -6.54 -36.00
CA PRO A 316 26.78 -8.00 -35.90
C PRO A 316 26.46 -8.52 -34.49
N GLY A 317 26.92 -7.81 -33.45
CA GLY A 317 26.58 -8.18 -32.06
C GLY A 317 25.12 -8.03 -31.71
N VAL A 318 24.37 -7.15 -32.40
CA VAL A 318 22.91 -7.03 -32.26
C VAL A 318 22.21 -8.16 -33.02
N ALA A 319 22.68 -8.48 -34.22
CA ALA A 319 22.16 -9.60 -35.01
C ALA A 319 22.27 -10.92 -34.22
N ALA A 320 23.45 -11.22 -33.65
CA ALA A 320 23.68 -12.37 -32.80
C ALA A 320 22.75 -12.35 -31.57
N SER A 321 22.59 -11.19 -30.93
CA SER A 321 21.68 -11.03 -29.81
C SER A 321 20.22 -11.31 -30.17
N ILE A 322 19.74 -10.92 -31.35
CA ILE A 322 18.35 -11.21 -31.78
C ILE A 322 18.16 -12.71 -31.95
N LEU A 323 19.15 -13.42 -32.51
CA LEU A 323 19.08 -14.87 -32.73
C LEU A 323 19.21 -15.69 -31.44
N GLU A 324 19.86 -15.13 -30.42
CA GLU A 324 20.00 -15.80 -29.12
C GLU A 324 18.63 -16.08 -28.49
N GLY A 325 18.33 -17.38 -28.28
CA GLY A 325 17.08 -17.83 -27.63
C GLY A 325 15.90 -17.98 -28.59
N LEU A 326 16.16 -18.16 -29.91
CA LEU A 326 15.16 -18.61 -30.87
C LEU A 326 15.10 -20.14 -31.03
N ASP A 327 16.06 -20.85 -30.44
CA ASP A 327 16.18 -22.32 -30.52
C ASP A 327 15.44 -23.01 -29.39
#